data_cfcb20d2199223c51bf80a0c26e7de39
#
_entry.id   cfcb20d2199223c51bf80a0c26e7de39
#
_cell.length_a   1.000
_cell.length_b   1.000
_cell.length_c   1.000
_cell.angle_alpha   90.00
_cell.angle_beta   90.00
_cell.angle_gamma   90.00
#
_symmetry.space_group_name_H-M   'P 1'
#
loop_
_entity.id
_entity.type
_entity.pdbx_description
1 polymer ?
#
loop_
_entity_poly.entity_id
_entity_poly.type
_entity_poly.pdbx_seq_one_letter_code
_entity_poly.pdbx_strand_id
1 'polypeptide(L)'
;KLMNRCVIASSFGKSFHITGWKIGYAVAPDHLMKEIKKVHQYNVFSVNSVAQACLSEYINHIDVTQLGQFYKQKRDLFAQQLSKSRFQLEVCEGTYFQVADYSAISSASDVDFCKSLTTNHGVAAIPISVFNSDLKDAKKIRFCFAKDDNTLIQAAKILCGI
;
A
#
# COMPACT_ATOMS: atom_id res chain seq x y z
N LYS A 1 2.63 9.09 -27.36
CA LYS A 1 3.24 7.95 -28.13
C LYS A 1 3.07 6.59 -27.44
N LEU A 2 3.03 6.51 -26.10
CA LEU A 2 2.89 5.23 -25.38
C LEU A 2 1.45 4.72 -25.33
N MET A 3 0.46 5.59 -25.29
CA MET A 3 -0.96 5.23 -25.14
C MET A 3 -1.45 4.17 -26.13
N ASN A 4 -0.97 4.21 -27.37
CA ASN A 4 -1.40 3.24 -28.40
C ASN A 4 -0.92 1.79 -28.19
N ARG A 5 -0.05 1.56 -27.19
CA ARG A 5 0.49 0.22 -26.87
C ARG A 5 0.49 -0.07 -25.36
N CYS A 6 -0.34 0.65 -24.61
CA CYS A 6 -0.44 0.50 -23.15
C CYS A 6 -1.82 0.02 -22.76
N VAL A 7 -1.85 -0.84 -21.75
CA VAL A 7 -3.04 -1.18 -20.99
C VAL A 7 -2.84 -0.60 -19.59
N ILE A 8 -3.74 0.26 -19.16
CA ILE A 8 -3.77 0.80 -17.81
C ILE A 8 -4.74 -0.05 -17.01
N ALA A 9 -4.23 -0.76 -15.99
CA ALA A 9 -5.05 -1.49 -15.03
C ALA A 9 -5.08 -0.73 -13.72
N SER A 10 -6.27 -0.53 -13.17
CA SER A 10 -6.47 0.16 -11.90
C SER A 10 -7.49 -0.57 -11.03
N SER A 11 -7.47 -0.29 -9.72
CA SER A 11 -8.33 -0.95 -8.75
C SER A 11 -9.09 0.07 -7.91
N PHE A 12 -10.37 -0.16 -7.72
CA PHE A 12 -11.17 0.58 -6.74
C PHE A 12 -10.83 0.20 -5.29
N GLY A 13 -10.21 -0.98 -5.09
CA GLY A 13 -9.95 -1.55 -3.77
C GLY A 13 -9.17 -0.65 -2.83
N LYS A 14 -8.15 0.05 -3.32
CA LYS A 14 -7.34 0.95 -2.50
C LYS A 14 -7.96 2.34 -2.34
N SER A 15 -8.46 2.89 -3.44
CA SER A 15 -9.04 4.24 -3.44
C SER A 15 -10.31 4.35 -2.60
N PHE A 16 -11.08 3.27 -2.49
CA PHE A 16 -12.37 3.25 -1.79
C PHE A 16 -12.40 2.31 -0.57
N HIS A 17 -11.24 1.83 -0.10
CA HIS A 17 -11.12 0.95 1.07
C HIS A 17 -11.91 -0.37 0.96
N ILE A 18 -12.10 -0.88 -0.26
CA ILE A 18 -12.88 -2.07 -0.57
C ILE A 18 -12.03 -3.19 -1.18
N THR A 19 -10.83 -3.40 -0.66
CA THR A 19 -9.87 -4.38 -1.22
C THR A 19 -10.43 -5.79 -1.35
N GLY A 20 -11.37 -6.17 -0.49
CA GLY A 20 -12.05 -7.46 -0.51
C GLY A 20 -13.02 -7.64 -1.68
N TRP A 21 -13.50 -6.56 -2.31
CA TRP A 21 -14.47 -6.62 -3.41
C TRP A 21 -13.86 -7.10 -4.73
N LYS A 22 -12.53 -7.01 -4.89
CA LYS A 22 -11.80 -7.50 -6.06
C LYS A 22 -12.29 -6.91 -7.40
N ILE A 23 -12.60 -5.62 -7.41
CA ILE A 23 -13.05 -4.89 -8.58
C ILE A 23 -12.02 -3.86 -9.01
N GLY A 24 -11.77 -3.80 -10.30
CA GLY A 24 -10.93 -2.83 -10.94
C GLY A 24 -11.40 -2.56 -12.35
N TYR A 25 -10.64 -1.80 -13.09
CA TYR A 25 -10.93 -1.49 -14.49
C TYR A 25 -9.64 -1.48 -15.31
N ALA A 26 -9.80 -1.67 -16.61
CA ALA A 26 -8.73 -1.54 -17.58
C ALA A 26 -9.11 -0.49 -18.63
N VAL A 27 -8.13 0.32 -19.03
CA VAL A 27 -8.25 1.30 -20.11
C VAL A 27 -7.15 1.02 -21.12
N ALA A 28 -7.52 0.86 -22.38
CA ALA A 28 -6.60 0.61 -23.47
C ALA A 28 -7.19 1.12 -24.78
N PRO A 29 -6.36 1.30 -25.84
CA PRO A 29 -6.86 1.54 -27.20
C PRO A 29 -7.75 0.40 -27.68
N ASP A 30 -8.69 0.69 -28.58
CA ASP A 30 -9.70 -0.27 -29.05
C ASP A 30 -9.14 -1.59 -29.54
N HIS A 31 -8.02 -1.57 -30.26
CA HIS A 31 -7.41 -2.79 -30.79
C HIS A 31 -6.90 -3.72 -29.68
N LEU A 32 -6.36 -3.19 -28.56
CA LEU A 32 -5.97 -3.97 -27.39
C LEU A 32 -7.18 -4.36 -26.55
N MET A 33 -8.11 -3.42 -26.34
CA MET A 33 -9.32 -3.68 -25.56
C MET A 33 -10.19 -4.78 -26.17
N LYS A 34 -10.24 -4.88 -27.49
CA LYS A 34 -10.95 -5.96 -28.20
C LYS A 34 -10.40 -7.34 -27.80
N GLU A 35 -9.09 -7.48 -27.74
CA GLU A 35 -8.45 -8.76 -27.36
C GLU A 35 -8.61 -9.06 -25.87
N ILE A 36 -8.48 -8.04 -25.02
CA ILE A 36 -8.73 -8.16 -23.58
C ILE A 36 -10.16 -8.65 -23.31
N LYS A 37 -11.16 -8.09 -23.97
CA LYS A 37 -12.56 -8.50 -23.82
C LYS A 37 -12.78 -9.96 -24.22
N LYS A 38 -12.15 -10.44 -25.28
CA LYS A 38 -12.22 -11.85 -25.68
C LYS A 38 -11.69 -12.78 -24.58
N VAL A 39 -10.55 -12.46 -23.98
CA VAL A 39 -9.97 -13.26 -22.91
C VAL A 39 -10.83 -13.18 -21.65
N HIS A 40 -11.26 -11.97 -21.27
CA HIS A 40 -12.08 -11.73 -20.11
C HIS A 40 -13.41 -12.51 -20.14
N GLN A 41 -14.04 -12.59 -21.31
CA GLN A 41 -15.29 -13.32 -21.51
C GLN A 41 -15.18 -14.80 -21.06
N TYR A 42 -14.02 -15.43 -21.26
CA TYR A 42 -13.83 -16.84 -20.89
C TYR A 42 -13.19 -17.04 -19.53
N ASN A 43 -12.44 -16.06 -19.02
CA ASN A 43 -11.79 -16.16 -17.70
C ASN A 43 -12.69 -15.74 -16.55
N VAL A 44 -13.46 -14.67 -16.73
CA VAL A 44 -14.25 -14.05 -15.68
C VAL A 44 -15.74 -14.05 -16.02
N PHE A 45 -16.06 -13.92 -17.31
CA PHE A 45 -17.39 -13.74 -17.89
C PHE A 45 -18.04 -12.43 -17.42
N SER A 46 -18.33 -12.29 -16.14
CA SER A 46 -18.96 -11.10 -15.55
C SER A 46 -18.38 -10.81 -14.17
N VAL A 47 -18.08 -9.54 -13.91
CA VAL A 47 -17.72 -9.04 -12.59
C VAL A 47 -18.99 -8.93 -11.73
N ASN A 48 -18.87 -9.06 -10.42
CA ASN A 48 -19.97 -8.95 -9.46
C ASN A 48 -20.83 -7.70 -9.73
N SER A 49 -22.08 -7.91 -10.20
CA SER A 49 -22.98 -6.85 -10.63
C SER A 49 -23.46 -5.97 -9.49
N VAL A 50 -23.64 -6.52 -8.29
CA VAL A 50 -24.04 -5.74 -7.09
C VAL A 50 -22.95 -4.74 -6.73
N ALA A 51 -21.70 -5.20 -6.70
CA ALA A 51 -20.57 -4.33 -6.40
C ALA A 51 -20.38 -3.27 -7.49
N GLN A 52 -20.61 -3.58 -8.78
CA GLN A 52 -20.60 -2.58 -9.85
C GLN A 52 -21.69 -1.52 -9.67
N ALA A 53 -22.90 -1.92 -9.32
CA ALA A 53 -24.00 -0.99 -9.08
C ALA A 53 -23.69 -0.06 -7.89
N CYS A 54 -23.22 -0.60 -6.77
CA CYS A 54 -22.80 0.21 -5.62
C CYS A 54 -21.68 1.19 -5.98
N LEU A 55 -20.66 0.77 -6.72
CA LEU A 55 -19.58 1.64 -7.15
C LEU A 55 -20.03 2.73 -8.11
N SER A 56 -20.94 2.40 -9.02
CA SER A 56 -21.49 3.36 -9.99
C SER A 56 -22.20 4.53 -9.30
N GLU A 57 -22.89 4.27 -8.20
CA GLU A 57 -23.50 5.32 -7.40
C GLU A 57 -22.48 6.03 -6.52
N TYR A 58 -21.62 5.28 -5.82
CA TYR A 58 -20.65 5.82 -4.85
C TYR A 58 -19.64 6.78 -5.48
N ILE A 59 -19.17 6.53 -6.70
CA ILE A 59 -18.24 7.39 -7.42
C ILE A 59 -18.75 8.82 -7.57
N ASN A 60 -20.07 9.02 -7.67
CA ASN A 60 -20.68 10.35 -7.83
C ASN A 60 -20.67 11.16 -6.52
N HIS A 61 -20.42 10.52 -5.39
CA HIS A 61 -20.47 11.13 -4.05
C HIS A 61 -19.10 11.29 -3.39
N ILE A 62 -18.03 10.84 -4.02
CA ILE A 62 -16.68 10.85 -3.43
C ILE A 62 -15.73 11.73 -4.25
N ASP A 63 -14.99 12.55 -3.56
CA ASP A 63 -13.84 13.28 -4.14
C ASP A 63 -12.54 12.54 -3.85
N VAL A 64 -12.09 11.75 -4.82
CA VAL A 64 -10.83 10.98 -4.71
C VAL A 64 -9.58 11.88 -4.70
N THR A 65 -9.71 13.16 -5.08
CA THR A 65 -8.56 14.10 -5.08
C THR A 65 -8.08 14.41 -3.66
N GLN A 66 -8.95 14.28 -2.66
CA GLN A 66 -8.63 14.50 -1.25
C GLN A 66 -7.84 13.36 -0.60
N LEU A 67 -7.79 12.18 -1.22
CA LEU A 67 -7.03 11.03 -0.68
C LEU A 67 -5.54 11.34 -0.50
N GLY A 68 -4.96 12.11 -1.41
CA GLY A 68 -3.56 12.54 -1.32
C GLY A 68 -3.29 13.32 -0.04
N GLN A 69 -4.15 14.28 0.29
CA GLN A 69 -4.04 15.09 1.51
C GLN A 69 -4.30 14.26 2.78
N PHE A 70 -5.28 13.38 2.74
CA PHE A 70 -5.59 12.46 3.85
C PHE A 70 -4.37 11.60 4.21
N TYR A 71 -3.77 10.92 3.22
CA TYR A 71 -2.59 10.07 3.48
C TYR A 71 -1.33 10.88 3.80
N LYS A 72 -1.20 12.09 3.26
CA LYS A 72 -0.13 13.00 3.64
C LYS A 72 -0.17 13.31 5.15
N GLN A 73 -1.34 13.62 5.69
CA GLN A 73 -1.51 13.89 7.13
C GLN A 73 -1.11 12.68 7.98
N LYS A 74 -1.55 11.46 7.59
CA LYS A 74 -1.18 10.21 8.27
C LYS A 74 0.33 9.95 8.26
N ARG A 75 0.96 10.15 7.08
CA ARG A 75 2.41 10.03 6.91
C ARG A 75 3.16 11.02 7.80
N ASP A 76 2.77 12.27 7.74
CA ASP A 76 3.45 13.35 8.48
C ASP A 76 3.32 13.14 9.99
N LEU A 77 2.14 12.73 10.47
CA LEU A 77 1.92 12.33 11.86
C LEU A 77 2.85 11.19 12.26
N PHE A 78 2.87 10.09 11.50
CA PHE A 78 3.70 8.92 11.83
C PHE A 78 5.20 9.26 11.80
N ALA A 79 5.65 10.00 10.80
CA ALA A 79 7.05 10.45 10.70
C ALA A 79 7.43 11.38 11.87
N GLN A 80 6.57 12.30 12.25
CA GLN A 80 6.79 13.18 13.41
C GLN A 80 6.92 12.38 14.71
N GLN A 81 6.05 11.40 14.93
CA GLN A 81 6.10 10.54 16.13
C GLN A 81 7.38 9.69 16.16
N LEU A 82 7.88 9.24 15.00
CA LEU A 82 9.12 8.45 14.89
C LEU A 82 10.40 9.29 14.88
N SER A 83 10.32 10.60 14.91
CA SER A 83 11.48 11.50 14.79
C SER A 83 12.56 11.29 15.88
N LYS A 84 12.19 10.74 17.03
CA LYS A 84 13.08 10.42 18.15
C LYS A 84 13.52 8.96 18.18
N SER A 85 13.06 8.13 17.25
CA SER A 85 13.45 6.73 17.16
C SER A 85 14.83 6.57 16.50
N ARG A 86 15.39 5.36 16.63
CA ARG A 86 16.61 4.98 15.91
C ARG A 86 16.37 4.55 14.46
N PHE A 87 15.12 4.49 14.02
CA PHE A 87 14.77 4.22 12.63
C PHE A 87 15.11 5.42 11.74
N GLN A 88 15.75 5.16 10.58
CA GLN A 88 15.97 6.18 9.57
C GLN A 88 14.89 6.06 8.51
N LEU A 89 14.02 7.07 8.43
CA LEU A 89 12.91 7.06 7.48
C LEU A 89 13.38 7.46 6.08
N GLU A 90 13.02 6.66 5.08
CA GLU A 90 13.22 7.01 3.67
C GLU A 90 12.18 8.06 3.22
N VAL A 91 12.51 8.81 2.17
CA VAL A 91 11.58 9.77 1.57
C VAL A 91 10.34 9.02 1.04
N CYS A 92 9.16 9.49 1.44
CA CYS A 92 7.87 8.93 1.04
C CYS A 92 7.03 10.00 0.34
N GLU A 93 7.02 10.00 -0.98
CA GLU A 93 6.29 10.98 -1.79
C GLU A 93 4.88 10.54 -2.16
N GLY A 94 4.53 9.28 -1.91
CA GLY A 94 3.23 8.71 -2.24
C GLY A 94 2.91 7.45 -1.46
N THR A 95 1.86 6.74 -1.86
CA THR A 95 1.39 5.51 -1.21
C THR A 95 0.93 5.72 0.25
N TYR A 96 0.77 4.64 0.99
CA TYR A 96 0.41 4.60 2.42
C TYR A 96 1.40 3.75 3.23
N PHE A 97 2.63 3.64 2.73
CA PHE A 97 3.71 2.90 3.36
C PHE A 97 4.91 3.82 3.62
N GLN A 98 5.53 3.64 4.78
CA GLN A 98 6.80 4.24 5.13
C GLN A 98 7.89 3.18 5.17
N VAL A 99 8.92 3.34 4.36
CA VAL A 99 10.12 2.52 4.43
C VAL A 99 11.06 3.13 5.47
N ALA A 100 11.64 2.27 6.31
CA ALA A 100 12.56 2.65 7.36
C ALA A 100 13.77 1.72 7.38
N ASP A 101 14.96 2.28 7.50
CA ASP A 101 16.19 1.56 7.79
C ASP A 101 16.27 1.32 9.30
N TYR A 102 16.59 0.07 9.69
CA TYR A 102 16.74 -0.35 11.09
C TYR A 102 18.16 -0.78 11.44
N SER A 103 19.14 -0.54 10.58
CA SER A 103 20.51 -0.99 10.74
C SER A 103 21.19 -0.52 12.04
N ALA A 104 20.77 0.66 12.56
CA ALA A 104 21.22 1.19 13.84
C ALA A 104 20.59 0.49 15.06
N ILE A 105 19.59 -0.39 14.84
CA ILE A 105 18.82 -1.05 15.90
C ILE A 105 19.23 -2.52 16.04
N SER A 106 19.35 -3.24 14.91
CA SER A 106 19.57 -4.68 14.90
C SER A 106 20.40 -5.14 13.69
N SER A 107 21.27 -6.13 13.92
CA SER A 107 21.99 -6.85 12.85
C SER A 107 21.19 -8.03 12.27
N ALA A 108 20.05 -8.40 12.86
CA ALA A 108 19.18 -9.48 12.37
C ALA A 108 18.72 -9.24 10.93
N SER A 109 18.34 -10.31 10.22
CA SER A 109 17.70 -10.16 8.89
C SER A 109 16.40 -9.37 8.99
N ASP A 110 15.98 -8.71 7.89
CA ASP A 110 14.73 -7.95 7.89
C ASP A 110 13.52 -8.83 8.17
N VAL A 111 13.54 -10.11 7.74
CA VAL A 111 12.49 -11.09 8.05
C VAL A 111 12.44 -11.39 9.55
N ASP A 112 13.59 -11.67 10.18
CA ASP A 112 13.65 -12.00 11.60
C ASP A 112 13.37 -10.78 12.46
N PHE A 113 13.83 -9.60 12.05
CA PHE A 113 13.50 -8.35 12.72
C PHE A 113 12.00 -8.04 12.68
N CYS A 114 11.33 -8.21 11.54
CA CYS A 114 9.88 -8.06 11.43
C CYS A 114 9.11 -9.06 12.31
N LYS A 115 9.57 -10.33 12.37
CA LYS A 115 9.00 -11.31 13.31
C LYS A 115 9.15 -10.87 14.75
N SER A 116 10.36 -10.43 15.14
CA SER A 116 10.64 -9.94 16.48
C SER A 116 9.79 -8.72 16.84
N LEU A 117 9.66 -7.74 15.94
CA LEU A 117 8.77 -6.59 16.13
C LEU A 117 7.34 -7.02 16.43
N THR A 118 6.83 -8.00 15.70
CA THR A 118 5.46 -8.49 15.88
C THR A 118 5.31 -9.26 17.19
N THR A 119 6.21 -10.21 17.48
CA THR A 119 6.06 -11.14 18.61
C THR A 119 6.42 -10.50 19.96
N ASN A 120 7.46 -9.64 19.98
CA ASN A 120 7.98 -9.08 21.22
C ASN A 120 7.46 -7.67 21.51
N HIS A 121 7.05 -6.93 20.49
CA HIS A 121 6.66 -5.52 20.62
C HIS A 121 5.24 -5.24 20.13
N GLY A 122 4.56 -6.20 19.50
CA GLY A 122 3.18 -6.05 19.01
C GLY A 122 3.02 -5.08 17.83
N VAL A 123 4.12 -4.74 17.13
CA VAL A 123 4.10 -3.86 15.96
C VAL A 123 4.46 -4.64 14.71
N ALA A 124 3.53 -4.71 13.75
CA ALA A 124 3.75 -5.40 12.49
C ALA A 124 4.45 -4.51 11.46
N ALA A 125 5.48 -5.07 10.82
CA ALA A 125 6.16 -4.49 9.67
C ALA A 125 6.37 -5.56 8.58
N ILE A 126 6.70 -5.13 7.37
CA ILE A 126 6.95 -6.03 6.25
C ILE A 126 8.42 -5.93 5.84
N PRO A 127 9.16 -7.06 5.74
CA PRO A 127 10.53 -7.06 5.26
C PRO A 127 10.58 -6.67 3.78
N ILE A 128 11.59 -5.89 3.38
CA ILE A 128 11.73 -5.42 1.98
C ILE A 128 12.40 -6.48 1.10
N SER A 129 13.28 -7.30 1.66
CA SER A 129 14.01 -8.33 0.89
C SER A 129 13.08 -9.30 0.16
N VAL A 130 11.89 -9.57 0.70
CA VAL A 130 10.92 -10.50 0.08
C VAL A 130 10.38 -10.02 -1.28
N PHE A 131 10.56 -8.74 -1.62
CA PHE A 131 10.18 -8.17 -2.91
C PHE A 131 11.33 -8.15 -3.93
N ASN A 132 12.55 -8.49 -3.50
CA ASN A 132 13.73 -8.53 -4.36
C ASN A 132 13.92 -9.94 -4.93
N SER A 133 14.24 -10.05 -6.21
CA SER A 133 14.49 -11.34 -6.85
C SER A 133 15.71 -12.08 -6.29
N ASP A 134 16.70 -11.32 -5.78
CA ASP A 134 17.92 -11.83 -5.14
C ASP A 134 17.80 -11.98 -3.62
N LEU A 135 16.62 -11.65 -3.07
CA LEU A 135 16.33 -11.65 -1.62
C LEU A 135 17.34 -10.84 -0.77
N LYS A 136 18.02 -9.88 -1.40
CA LYS A 136 19.05 -9.08 -0.72
C LYS A 136 18.44 -8.24 0.40
N ASP A 137 18.91 -8.45 1.61
CA ASP A 137 18.56 -7.67 2.80
C ASP A 137 19.36 -6.36 2.85
N ALA A 138 18.68 -5.24 2.66
CA ALA A 138 19.23 -3.89 2.78
C ALA A 138 18.98 -3.26 4.15
N LYS A 139 18.58 -4.03 5.18
CA LYS A 139 18.19 -3.59 6.52
C LYS A 139 17.02 -2.61 6.50
N LYS A 140 16.08 -2.82 5.58
CA LYS A 140 14.90 -1.97 5.41
C LYS A 140 13.62 -2.75 5.63
N ILE A 141 12.70 -2.13 6.32
CA ILE A 141 11.34 -2.64 6.57
C ILE A 141 10.30 -1.61 6.16
N ARG A 142 9.06 -2.04 6.00
CA ARG A 142 7.95 -1.21 5.56
C ARG A 142 6.83 -1.20 6.58
N PHE A 143 6.51 -0.02 7.10
CA PHE A 143 5.33 0.22 7.93
C PHE A 143 4.14 0.68 7.07
N CYS A 144 2.92 0.35 7.50
CA CYS A 144 1.69 0.86 6.90
C CYS A 144 1.11 1.97 7.78
N PHE A 145 0.98 3.18 7.26
CA PHE A 145 0.38 4.30 7.98
C PHE A 145 -1.11 4.53 7.65
N ALA A 146 -1.73 3.64 6.86
CA ALA A 146 -3.18 3.64 6.65
C ALA A 146 -3.91 3.06 7.87
N LYS A 147 -3.82 3.77 8.99
CA LYS A 147 -4.39 3.43 10.31
C LYS A 147 -5.01 4.66 10.93
N ASP A 148 -5.79 4.47 12.01
CA ASP A 148 -6.22 5.60 12.84
C ASP A 148 -5.03 6.25 13.57
N ASP A 149 -5.20 7.53 13.97
CA ASP A 149 -4.11 8.31 14.56
C ASP A 149 -3.64 7.72 15.89
N ASN A 150 -4.53 7.19 16.70
CA ASN A 150 -4.17 6.59 17.99
C ASN A 150 -3.29 5.35 17.79
N THR A 151 -3.62 4.50 16.81
CA THR A 151 -2.80 3.33 16.47
C THR A 151 -1.40 3.76 16.00
N LEU A 152 -1.29 4.80 15.18
CA LEU A 152 0.00 5.32 14.73
C LEU A 152 0.84 5.88 15.87
N ILE A 153 0.23 6.65 16.78
CA ILE A 153 0.90 7.22 17.94
C ILE A 153 1.39 6.13 18.90
N GLN A 154 0.55 5.14 19.19
CA GLN A 154 0.91 4.03 20.08
C GLN A 154 2.04 3.17 19.47
N ALA A 155 1.94 2.82 18.19
CA ALA A 155 2.99 2.07 17.50
C ALA A 155 4.32 2.83 17.51
N ALA A 156 4.30 4.13 17.18
CA ALA A 156 5.50 4.96 17.19
C ALA A 156 6.13 5.07 18.58
N LYS A 157 5.32 5.18 19.66
CA LYS A 157 5.81 5.18 21.04
C LYS A 157 6.56 3.89 21.37
N ILE A 158 6.06 2.74 20.96
CA ILE A 158 6.73 1.44 21.13
C ILE A 158 8.05 1.43 20.35
N LEU A 159 8.01 1.84 19.06
CA LEU A 159 9.18 1.87 18.18
C LEU A 159 10.27 2.82 18.65
N CYS A 160 9.94 3.90 19.34
CA CYS A 160 10.91 4.80 19.97
C CYS A 160 11.60 4.20 21.20
N GLY A 161 11.05 3.15 21.79
CA GLY A 161 11.61 2.44 22.92
C GLY A 161 12.52 1.27 22.57
N ILE A 162 12.69 0.99 21.28
CA ILE A 162 13.55 -0.10 20.75
C ILE A 162 14.94 0.47 20.36
#